data_2c743d6e918793d76dd6cda3ac0ef425
#
_entry.id   2c743d6e918793d76dd6cda3ac0ef425
#
_cell.length_a   1.000
_cell.length_b   1.000
_cell.length_c   1.000
_cell.angle_alpha   90.00
_cell.angle_beta   90.00
_cell.angle_gamma   90.00
#
_symmetry.space_group_name_H-M   'P 1'
#
loop_
_entity.id
_entity.type
_entity.pdbx_description
1 polymer ?
#
loop_
_entity_poly.entity_id
_entity_poly.type
_entity_poly.pdbx_seq_one_letter_code
_entity_poly.pdbx_strand_id
1 'polypeptide(L)'
;MIFFFSSIFAQNTIDFNCKGMSQFELIGSSGSKEEMKNVTFKFIEGKLQDLNNIDCTWTEDNITCESSFLNIRKLVINLKTKEASDFIAGNKGFGQYVESFQGKCE
;
A
#
# COMPACT_ATOMS: atom_id res chain seq x y z
N MET A 1 -25.35 8.60 21.51
CA MET A 1 -25.30 7.71 20.36
C MET A 1 -24.18 8.07 19.41
N ILE A 2 -24.08 9.31 19.06
CA ILE A 2 -23.06 9.72 18.11
C ILE A 2 -21.67 9.47 18.64
N PHE A 3 -21.46 9.69 19.90
CA PHE A 3 -20.17 9.42 20.50
C PHE A 3 -19.80 7.96 20.38
N PHE A 4 -20.78 7.10 20.25
CA PHE A 4 -20.54 5.70 20.08
C PHE A 4 -19.82 5.46 18.76
N PHE A 5 -20.24 6.14 17.71
CA PHE A 5 -19.55 6.06 16.43
C PHE A 5 -18.13 6.61 16.52
N SER A 6 -17.97 7.71 17.22
CA SER A 6 -16.64 8.28 17.38
C SER A 6 -15.71 7.29 18.01
N SER A 7 -16.19 6.56 18.99
CA SER A 7 -15.41 5.55 19.66
C SER A 7 -14.98 4.46 18.68
N ILE A 8 -15.88 4.05 17.83
CA ILE A 8 -15.58 3.03 16.83
C ILE A 8 -14.53 3.55 15.85
N PHE A 9 -14.67 4.77 15.38
CA PHE A 9 -13.70 5.35 14.45
C PHE A 9 -12.33 5.49 15.07
N ALA A 10 -12.26 5.88 16.34
CA ALA A 10 -10.99 6.04 17.01
C ALA A 10 -10.22 4.73 17.07
N GLN A 11 -10.92 3.62 17.06
CA GLN A 11 -10.30 2.31 17.13
C GLN A 11 -10.32 1.60 15.79
N ASN A 12 -10.70 2.31 14.73
CA ASN A 12 -10.94 1.68 13.46
C ASN A 12 -9.64 1.22 12.82
N THR A 13 -9.51 -0.07 12.66
CA THR A 13 -8.41 -0.70 11.95
C THR A 13 -9.00 -1.51 10.81
N ILE A 14 -8.52 -1.28 9.61
CA ILE A 14 -9.01 -1.96 8.43
C ILE A 14 -7.85 -2.67 7.76
N ASP A 15 -8.02 -3.95 7.48
CA ASP A 15 -7.01 -4.74 6.80
C ASP A 15 -7.53 -5.16 5.43
N PHE A 16 -6.70 -5.00 4.42
CA PHE A 16 -6.98 -5.53 3.10
C PHE A 16 -5.98 -6.64 2.83
N ASN A 17 -6.49 -7.85 2.70
CA ASN A 17 -5.66 -9.00 2.39
C ASN A 17 -5.69 -9.20 0.89
N CYS A 18 -4.55 -8.99 0.25
CA CYS A 18 -4.48 -8.97 -1.20
C CYS A 18 -3.53 -10.05 -1.68
N LYS A 19 -3.86 -10.63 -2.82
CA LYS A 19 -3.06 -11.67 -3.43
C LYS A 19 -2.76 -11.26 -4.86
N GLY A 20 -1.51 -11.30 -5.24
CA GLY A 20 -1.13 -10.87 -6.56
C GLY A 20 0.32 -11.07 -6.88
N MET A 21 0.78 -10.35 -7.89
CA MET A 21 2.13 -10.49 -8.41
C MET A 21 2.98 -9.31 -7.95
N SER A 22 4.14 -9.64 -7.42
CA SER A 22 5.13 -8.66 -7.01
C SER A 22 6.32 -8.70 -7.96
N GLN A 23 6.81 -7.53 -8.35
CA GLN A 23 8.02 -7.42 -9.17
C GLN A 23 9.02 -6.56 -8.45
N PHE A 24 10.26 -6.98 -8.49
CA PHE A 24 11.38 -6.23 -7.91
C PHE A 24 12.47 -6.10 -8.95
N GLU A 25 12.99 -4.90 -9.13
CA GLU A 25 14.01 -4.63 -10.11
C GLU A 25 15.04 -3.66 -9.54
N LEU A 26 16.30 -3.99 -9.70
CA LEU A 26 17.39 -3.08 -9.38
C LEU A 26 17.75 -2.29 -10.65
N ILE A 27 17.76 -0.97 -10.53
CA ILE A 27 18.07 -0.11 -11.65
C ILE A 27 19.55 -0.26 -11.99
N GLY A 28 19.82 -0.49 -13.26
CA GLY A 28 21.20 -0.68 -13.69
C GLY A 28 21.68 -2.12 -13.63
N SER A 29 20.82 -3.02 -13.18
CA SER A 29 21.09 -4.44 -13.15
C SER A 29 20.26 -5.12 -14.23
N SER A 30 20.71 -6.27 -14.69
CA SER A 30 20.00 -6.99 -15.73
C SER A 30 18.94 -7.94 -15.18
N GLY A 31 18.72 -7.96 -13.88
CA GLY A 31 17.80 -8.92 -13.27
C GLY A 31 16.55 -8.27 -12.73
N SER A 32 15.44 -8.97 -12.89
CA SER A 32 14.22 -8.63 -12.20
C SER A 32 13.65 -9.90 -11.60
N LYS A 33 12.87 -9.74 -10.55
CA LYS A 33 12.30 -10.89 -9.86
C LYS A 33 10.80 -10.71 -9.75
N GLU A 34 10.07 -11.74 -10.15
CA GLU A 34 8.61 -11.77 -10.03
C GLU A 34 8.21 -12.92 -9.13
N GLU A 35 7.24 -12.68 -8.27
CA GLU A 35 6.71 -13.75 -7.44
C GLU A 35 5.29 -13.45 -7.00
N MET A 36 4.51 -14.49 -6.81
CA MET A 36 3.17 -14.35 -6.24
C MET A 36 3.31 -14.10 -4.74
N LYS A 37 2.54 -13.15 -4.24
CA LYS A 37 2.58 -12.79 -2.83
C LYS A 37 1.20 -12.57 -2.27
N ASN A 38 1.08 -12.83 -0.97
CA ASN A 38 -0.05 -12.36 -0.19
C ASN A 38 0.43 -11.17 0.62
N VAL A 39 -0.26 -10.06 0.47
CA VAL A 39 0.13 -8.82 1.14
C VAL A 39 -1.06 -8.30 1.93
N THR A 40 -0.83 -7.86 3.14
CA THR A 40 -1.86 -7.24 3.94
C THR A 40 -1.56 -5.75 4.05
N PHE A 41 -2.49 -4.92 3.62
CA PHE A 41 -2.40 -3.48 3.82
C PHE A 41 -3.27 -3.13 5.02
N LYS A 42 -2.64 -2.64 6.06
CA LYS A 42 -3.33 -2.29 7.29
C LYS A 42 -3.48 -0.78 7.40
N PHE A 43 -4.69 -0.33 7.68
CA PHE A 43 -4.97 1.08 7.87
C PHE A 43 -5.48 1.30 9.27
N ILE A 44 -4.92 2.28 9.95
CA ILE A 44 -5.37 2.68 11.27
C ILE A 44 -5.74 4.15 11.20
N GLU A 45 -7.00 4.46 11.51
CA GLU A 45 -7.51 5.83 11.43
C GLU A 45 -7.29 6.44 10.05
N GLY A 46 -7.42 5.61 9.02
CA GLY A 46 -7.32 6.07 7.64
C GLY A 46 -5.91 6.21 7.10
N LYS A 47 -4.90 5.86 7.88
CA LYS A 47 -3.51 5.96 7.44
C LYS A 47 -2.92 4.59 7.22
N LEU A 48 -2.16 4.46 6.15
CA LEU A 48 -1.47 3.20 5.86
C LEU A 48 -0.33 3.00 6.84
N GLN A 49 -0.31 1.84 7.47
CA GLN A 49 0.74 1.48 8.42
C GLN A 49 1.96 0.97 7.68
N ASP A 50 3.09 1.61 7.94
CA ASP A 50 4.37 1.24 7.37
C ASP A 50 5.40 1.66 8.41
N LEU A 51 6.67 1.68 8.06
CA LEU A 51 7.71 2.19 8.96
C LEU A 51 7.33 3.60 9.43
N ASN A 52 6.81 4.40 8.51
CA ASN A 52 6.16 5.66 8.86
C ASN A 52 4.73 5.58 8.40
N ASN A 53 3.82 6.08 9.20
CA ASN A 53 2.42 6.11 8.80
C ASN A 53 2.28 7.02 7.59
N ILE A 54 1.57 6.54 6.58
CA ILE A 54 1.40 7.25 5.33
C ILE A 54 -0.02 7.77 5.24
N ASP A 55 -0.15 9.05 4.93
CA ASP A 55 -1.46 9.69 4.78
C ASP A 55 -2.12 9.17 3.52
N CYS A 56 -3.43 8.97 3.61
CA CYS A 56 -4.21 8.45 2.50
C CYS A 56 -5.42 9.32 2.26
N THR A 57 -5.87 9.32 1.02
CA THR A 57 -7.12 9.96 0.63
C THR A 57 -8.14 8.87 0.35
N TRP A 58 -9.27 8.95 1.04
CA TRP A 58 -10.34 7.98 0.90
C TRP A 58 -11.50 8.60 0.15
N THR A 59 -11.93 7.96 -0.90
CA THR A 59 -13.13 8.34 -1.63
C THR A 59 -14.07 7.14 -1.67
N GLU A 60 -15.23 7.32 -2.28
CA GLU A 60 -16.16 6.20 -2.44
C GLU A 60 -15.57 5.08 -3.27
N ASP A 61 -14.68 5.42 -4.18
CA ASP A 61 -14.17 4.47 -5.16
C ASP A 61 -12.77 3.97 -4.85
N ASN A 62 -11.96 4.78 -4.17
CA ASN A 62 -10.54 4.46 -4.04
C ASN A 62 -9.97 4.88 -2.71
N ILE A 63 -8.89 4.17 -2.33
CA ILE A 63 -7.98 4.64 -1.30
C ILE A 63 -6.66 4.91 -2.02
N THR A 64 -6.13 6.12 -1.87
CA THR A 64 -4.85 6.49 -2.48
C THR A 64 -3.91 6.96 -1.39
N CYS A 65 -2.76 6.32 -1.29
CA CYS A 65 -1.75 6.66 -0.30
C CYS A 65 -0.45 6.98 -1.02
N GLU A 66 0.10 8.15 -0.76
CA GLU A 66 1.33 8.59 -1.42
C GLU A 66 2.31 9.13 -0.41
N SER A 67 3.57 8.83 -0.63
CA SER A 67 4.67 9.33 0.17
C SER A 67 5.88 9.55 -0.70
N SER A 68 6.64 10.60 -0.43
CA SER A 68 7.90 10.86 -1.12
C SER A 68 9.01 11.16 -0.13
N PHE A 69 8.82 10.80 1.13
CA PHE A 69 9.77 11.15 2.17
C PHE A 69 11.07 10.39 1.96
N LEU A 70 11.30 9.23 2.28
CA LEU A 70 12.54 8.52 2.05
C LEU A 70 12.52 7.80 0.70
N ASN A 71 11.40 7.24 0.38
CA ASN A 71 11.16 6.54 -0.87
C ASN A 71 9.90 7.09 -1.49
N ILE A 72 9.78 6.93 -2.79
CA ILE A 72 8.54 7.25 -3.46
C ILE A 72 7.64 6.04 -3.32
N ARG A 73 6.44 6.24 -2.82
CA ARG A 73 5.47 5.15 -2.70
C ARG A 73 4.09 5.64 -3.11
N LYS A 74 3.39 4.81 -3.86
CA LYS A 74 2.01 5.08 -4.22
C LYS A 74 1.21 3.79 -4.17
N LEU A 75 0.24 3.75 -3.28
CA LEU A 75 -0.70 2.63 -3.17
C LEU A 75 -2.08 3.11 -3.56
N VAL A 76 -2.73 2.38 -4.46
CA VAL A 76 -4.11 2.65 -4.83
C VAL A 76 -4.89 1.36 -4.68
N ILE A 77 -5.98 1.41 -3.91
CA ILE A 77 -6.91 0.29 -3.79
C ILE A 77 -8.24 0.74 -4.34
N ASN A 78 -8.73 0.02 -5.34
CA ASN A 78 -10.04 0.28 -5.90
C ASN A 78 -11.07 -0.45 -5.05
N LEU A 79 -11.94 0.32 -4.40
CA LEU A 79 -12.89 -0.27 -3.46
C LEU A 79 -14.03 -1.02 -4.15
N LYS A 80 -14.26 -0.74 -5.42
CA LYS A 80 -15.31 -1.42 -6.17
C LYS A 80 -14.83 -2.74 -6.74
N THR A 81 -13.67 -2.74 -7.37
CA THR A 81 -13.12 -3.96 -7.98
C THR A 81 -12.26 -4.75 -7.02
N LYS A 82 -11.83 -4.13 -5.92
CA LYS A 82 -10.92 -4.74 -4.93
C LYS A 82 -9.52 -4.93 -5.47
N GLU A 83 -9.17 -4.23 -6.53
CA GLU A 83 -7.82 -4.32 -7.08
C GLU A 83 -6.90 -3.36 -6.37
N ALA A 84 -5.68 -3.82 -6.10
CA ALA A 84 -4.67 -3.01 -5.45
C ALA A 84 -3.45 -2.90 -6.33
N SER A 85 -2.86 -1.70 -6.37
CA SER A 85 -1.63 -1.42 -7.08
C SER A 85 -0.72 -0.66 -6.14
N ASP A 86 0.48 -1.19 -5.90
CA ASP A 86 1.44 -0.58 -5.00
C ASP A 86 2.76 -0.40 -5.74
N PHE A 87 3.34 0.77 -5.65
CA PHE A 87 4.57 1.11 -6.32
C PHE A 87 5.52 1.74 -5.33
N ILE A 88 6.74 1.23 -5.29
CA ILE A 88 7.78 1.76 -4.41
C ILE A 88 9.05 1.94 -5.22
N ALA A 89 9.65 3.11 -5.14
CA ALA A 89 10.95 3.38 -5.75
C ALA A 89 11.83 4.03 -4.72
N GLY A 90 13.06 3.54 -4.60
CA GLY A 90 13.95 4.08 -3.59
C GLY A 90 15.38 3.66 -3.80
N ASN A 91 16.18 3.90 -2.78
CA ASN A 91 17.58 3.57 -2.78
C ASN A 91 17.88 2.78 -1.51
N LYS A 92 18.31 1.55 -1.69
CA LYS A 92 18.87 0.76 -0.60
C LYS A 92 20.38 0.81 -0.73
N GLY A 93 21.11 0.45 0.28
CA GLY A 93 22.55 0.58 0.29
C GLY A 93 23.26 0.01 -0.93
N PHE A 94 22.59 -0.86 -1.69
CA PHE A 94 23.18 -1.47 -2.87
C PHE A 94 22.72 -0.80 -4.18
N GLY A 95 21.94 0.27 -4.13
CA GLY A 95 21.54 1.00 -5.32
C GLY A 95 20.05 1.29 -5.39
N GLN A 96 19.63 1.87 -6.50
CA GLN A 96 18.25 2.23 -6.72
C GLN A 96 17.42 1.00 -7.10
N TYR A 97 16.18 0.95 -6.65
CA TYR A 97 15.30 -0.16 -6.93
C TYR A 97 13.89 0.32 -7.19
N VAL A 98 13.13 -0.51 -7.88
CA VAL A 98 11.70 -0.33 -8.10
C VAL A 98 11.00 -1.62 -7.71
N GLU A 99 9.96 -1.48 -6.93
CA GLU A 99 9.15 -2.63 -6.52
C GLU A 99 7.69 -2.31 -6.79
N SER A 100 6.97 -3.27 -7.38
CA SER A 100 5.56 -3.06 -7.66
C SER A 100 4.78 -4.31 -7.29
N PHE A 101 3.54 -4.10 -6.91
CA PHE A 101 2.62 -5.19 -6.59
C PHE A 101 1.28 -4.88 -7.22
N GLN A 102 0.70 -5.87 -7.87
CA GLN A 102 -0.65 -5.78 -8.39
C GLN A 102 -1.41 -7.01 -8.00
N GLY A 103 -2.55 -6.82 -7.37
CA GLY A 103 -3.30 -7.95 -6.89
C GLY A 103 -4.74 -7.59 -6.62
N LYS A 104 -5.43 -8.57 -6.07
CA LYS A 104 -6.84 -8.42 -5.75
C LYS A 104 -7.04 -8.71 -4.28
N CYS A 105 -7.85 -7.89 -3.65
CA CYS A 105 -8.07 -7.94 -2.21
C CYS A 105 -9.42 -8.53 -1.87
N GLU A 106 -9.49 -9.08 -0.68
CA GLU A 106 -10.75 -9.60 -0.16
C GLU A 106 -11.37 -8.63 0.80
#